data_1fd27dd5463115c3d7c0ed79d0829cad
#
_entry.id   1fd27dd5463115c3d7c0ed79d0829cad
#
_cell.length_a   1.000
_cell.length_b   1.000
_cell.length_c   1.000
_cell.angle_alpha   90.00
_cell.angle_beta   90.00
_cell.angle_gamma   90.00
#
_symmetry.space_group_name_H-M   'P 1'
#
loop_
_entity.id
_entity.type
_entity.pdbx_description
1 polymer ?
#
loop_
_entity_poly.entity_id
_entity_poly.type
_entity_poly.pdbx_seq_one_letter_code
_entity_poly.pdbx_strand_id
1 'polypeptide(L)'
;MNSLNDMRIAHLIEHPFAIPVLTRWFMDEWSPWYGPEGPGDAKRDLEECSRDDALPICLIALSENGTVLGTGTLKSKSTGSKRSDGPWMSALLVSKNYRGKGIGTALIEAIEKEAQRLGFSSVYCSTNTAENTLQRRGWEADGTAETLRGPVPVYRLKLT
;
A
#
# COMPACT_ATOMS: atom_id res chain seq x y z
N MET A 1 14.63 -16.51 -17.87
CA MET A 1 14.22 -16.85 -16.52
C MET A 1 13.24 -15.85 -15.97
N ASN A 2 12.20 -16.32 -15.30
CA ASN A 2 11.22 -15.44 -14.71
C ASN A 2 11.66 -15.00 -13.31
N SER A 3 12.12 -13.75 -13.18
CA SER A 3 12.59 -13.19 -11.92
C SER A 3 11.48 -13.05 -10.86
N LEU A 4 10.21 -13.20 -11.24
CA LEU A 4 9.10 -13.10 -10.29
C LEU A 4 9.08 -14.26 -9.30
N ASN A 5 9.64 -15.41 -9.66
CA ASN A 5 9.75 -16.54 -8.73
C ASN A 5 10.69 -16.23 -7.57
N ASP A 6 11.60 -15.27 -7.77
CA ASP A 6 12.59 -14.85 -6.79
C ASP A 6 12.26 -13.47 -6.22
N MET A 7 11.02 -13.00 -6.43
CA MET A 7 10.54 -11.76 -5.87
C MET A 7 10.53 -11.83 -4.34
N ARG A 8 10.90 -10.73 -3.70
CA ARG A 8 10.82 -10.61 -2.25
C ARG A 8 10.12 -9.31 -1.87
N ILE A 9 9.49 -9.34 -0.71
CA ILE A 9 8.89 -8.16 -0.09
C ILE A 9 9.84 -7.68 1.00
N ALA A 10 10.11 -6.39 1.01
CA ALA A 10 11.03 -5.79 1.97
C ALA A 10 10.47 -4.46 2.47
N HIS A 11 11.05 -3.97 3.56
CA HIS A 11 10.71 -2.65 4.08
C HIS A 11 11.44 -1.58 3.27
N LEU A 12 10.74 -0.50 2.93
CA LEU A 12 11.34 0.61 2.19
C LEU A 12 12.59 1.14 2.89
N ILE A 13 12.58 1.18 4.22
CA ILE A 13 13.72 1.72 4.99
C ILE A 13 15.03 0.99 4.68
N GLU A 14 14.96 -0.27 4.28
CA GLU A 14 16.15 -1.05 3.94
C GLU A 14 16.66 -0.76 2.53
N HIS A 15 15.86 -0.05 1.71
CA HIS A 15 16.17 0.17 0.30
C HIS A 15 15.86 1.62 -0.10
N PRO A 16 16.59 2.60 0.45
CA PRO A 16 16.28 4.01 0.19
C PRO A 16 16.38 4.39 -1.29
N PHE A 17 17.08 3.62 -2.10
CA PHE A 17 17.12 3.87 -3.55
C PHE A 17 15.74 3.82 -4.20
N ALA A 18 14.78 3.15 -3.58
CA ALA A 18 13.43 3.03 -4.12
C ALA A 18 12.61 4.32 -3.97
N ILE A 19 13.01 5.23 -3.07
CA ILE A 19 12.23 6.45 -2.83
C ILE A 19 12.10 7.31 -4.10
N PRO A 20 13.18 7.61 -4.85
CA PRO A 20 13.02 8.38 -6.10
C PRO A 20 12.13 7.69 -7.13
N VAL A 21 12.23 6.36 -7.22
CA VAL A 21 11.41 5.57 -8.15
C VAL A 21 9.93 5.70 -7.78
N LEU A 22 9.61 5.45 -6.52
CA LEU A 22 8.23 5.52 -6.03
C LEU A 22 7.68 6.93 -6.04
N THR A 23 8.51 7.93 -5.79
CA THR A 23 8.09 9.33 -5.86
C THR A 23 7.52 9.63 -7.25
N ARG A 24 8.22 9.21 -8.30
CA ARG A 24 7.75 9.41 -9.67
C ARG A 24 6.46 8.64 -9.93
N TRP A 25 6.38 7.39 -9.48
CA TRP A 25 5.16 6.59 -9.65
C TRP A 25 3.95 7.25 -8.98
N PHE A 26 4.13 7.77 -7.77
CA PHE A 26 3.03 8.41 -7.04
C PHE A 26 2.57 9.69 -7.73
N MET A 27 3.52 10.49 -8.23
CA MET A 27 3.19 11.70 -8.97
C MET A 27 2.40 11.40 -10.24
N ASP A 28 2.79 10.34 -10.96
CA ASP A 28 2.10 9.94 -12.20
C ASP A 28 0.73 9.34 -11.90
N GLU A 29 0.62 8.48 -10.90
CA GLU A 29 -0.62 7.74 -10.62
C GLU A 29 -1.67 8.59 -9.92
N TRP A 30 -1.24 9.44 -9.00
CA TRP A 30 -2.16 10.20 -8.16
C TRP A 30 -2.02 11.70 -8.35
N SER A 31 -1.79 12.13 -9.58
CA SER A 31 -1.98 13.51 -9.99
C SER A 31 -3.50 13.79 -10.05
N PRO A 32 -4.00 14.97 -9.63
CA PRO A 32 -3.24 16.14 -9.25
C PRO A 32 -2.79 16.21 -7.79
N TRP A 33 -3.17 15.22 -6.94
CA TRP A 33 -2.80 15.28 -5.51
C TRP A 33 -1.29 15.44 -5.32
N TYR A 34 -0.50 14.58 -5.99
CA TYR A 34 0.96 14.64 -5.93
C TYR A 34 1.59 15.38 -7.12
N GLY A 35 0.79 16.03 -7.94
CA GLY A 35 1.31 16.80 -9.05
C GLY A 35 1.91 18.12 -8.60
N PRO A 36 2.52 18.88 -9.54
CA PRO A 36 3.24 20.13 -9.18
C PRO A 36 2.38 21.16 -8.46
N GLU A 37 1.07 21.16 -8.71
CA GLU A 37 0.14 22.11 -8.08
C GLU A 37 -0.74 21.45 -7.02
N GLY A 38 -0.48 20.18 -6.71
CA GLY A 38 -1.23 19.47 -5.70
C GLY A 38 -0.72 19.73 -4.30
N PRO A 39 -1.56 19.47 -3.28
CA PRO A 39 -1.17 19.70 -1.88
C PRO A 39 -0.26 18.62 -1.31
N GLY A 40 -0.15 17.45 -1.99
CA GLY A 40 0.65 16.33 -1.51
C GLY A 40 2.12 16.46 -1.90
N ASP A 41 2.96 15.80 -1.11
CA ASP A 41 4.39 15.74 -1.34
C ASP A 41 4.80 14.26 -1.27
N ALA A 42 4.93 13.64 -2.44
CA ALA A 42 5.17 12.20 -2.53
C ALA A 42 6.49 11.80 -1.88
N LYS A 43 7.54 12.58 -2.11
CA LYS A 43 8.84 12.28 -1.51
C LYS A 43 8.78 12.33 0.01
N ARG A 44 8.12 13.35 0.55
CA ARG A 44 7.96 13.50 1.99
C ARG A 44 7.17 12.33 2.58
N ASP A 45 6.06 11.97 1.93
CA ASP A 45 5.23 10.87 2.41
C ASP A 45 5.99 9.56 2.41
N LEU A 46 6.81 9.31 1.38
CA LEU A 46 7.64 8.12 1.30
C LEU A 46 8.74 8.12 2.37
N GLU A 47 9.33 9.27 2.62
CA GLU A 47 10.32 9.39 3.69
C GLU A 47 9.70 9.15 5.07
N GLU A 48 8.47 9.60 5.29
CA GLU A 48 7.76 9.38 6.55
C GLU A 48 7.42 7.91 6.77
N CYS A 49 7.15 7.14 5.72
CA CYS A 49 6.84 5.71 5.85
C CYS A 49 8.05 4.80 5.65
N SER A 50 9.25 5.38 5.62
CA SER A 50 10.50 4.64 5.57
C SER A 50 10.88 4.20 6.98
N ARG A 51 10.08 3.28 7.54
CA ARG A 51 10.16 2.81 8.92
C ARG A 51 9.81 1.33 8.98
N ASP A 52 10.15 0.68 10.07
CA ASP A 52 9.77 -0.72 10.32
C ASP A 52 9.31 -0.96 11.77
N ASP A 53 9.31 0.07 12.61
CA ASP A 53 9.01 -0.04 14.04
C ASP A 53 7.65 0.53 14.44
N ALA A 54 7.11 1.42 13.64
CA ALA A 54 5.83 2.07 13.93
C ALA A 54 5.23 2.62 12.63
N LEU A 55 3.91 2.83 12.63
CA LEU A 55 3.21 3.37 11.47
C LEU A 55 3.60 4.83 11.20
N PRO A 56 3.60 5.28 9.97
CA PRO A 56 3.34 4.50 8.76
C PRO A 56 4.54 3.67 8.30
N ILE A 57 4.26 2.53 7.68
CA ILE A 57 5.30 1.61 7.19
C ILE A 57 5.03 1.31 5.72
N CYS A 58 6.06 1.47 4.89
CA CYS A 58 5.97 1.15 3.47
C CYS A 58 6.73 -0.13 3.17
N LEU A 59 6.05 -1.03 2.45
CA LEU A 59 6.65 -2.25 1.93
C LEU A 59 6.83 -2.12 0.43
N ILE A 60 7.86 -2.78 -0.09
CA ILE A 60 8.13 -2.80 -1.53
C ILE A 60 8.35 -4.23 -1.99
N ALA A 61 7.98 -4.50 -3.23
CA ALA A 61 8.29 -5.76 -3.90
C ALA A 61 9.49 -5.53 -4.80
N LEU A 62 10.50 -6.38 -4.66
CA LEU A 62 11.73 -6.30 -5.43
C LEU A 62 11.94 -7.58 -6.22
N SER A 63 12.42 -7.44 -7.45
CA SER A 63 12.86 -8.58 -8.23
C SER A 63 14.21 -9.09 -7.71
N GLU A 64 14.65 -10.22 -8.22
CA GLU A 64 15.94 -10.78 -7.85
C GLU A 64 17.08 -9.79 -8.01
N ASN A 65 17.05 -8.99 -9.07
CA ASN A 65 18.11 -8.01 -9.36
C ASN A 65 17.88 -6.64 -8.74
N GLY A 66 16.88 -6.50 -7.85
CA GLY A 66 16.63 -5.26 -7.12
C GLY A 66 15.75 -4.25 -7.85
N THR A 67 15.07 -4.64 -8.92
CA THR A 67 14.10 -3.76 -9.58
C THR A 67 12.85 -3.63 -8.72
N VAL A 68 12.35 -2.40 -8.54
CA VAL A 68 11.12 -2.16 -7.79
C VAL A 68 9.93 -2.59 -8.65
N LEU A 69 9.12 -3.52 -8.14
CA LEU A 69 7.98 -4.08 -8.84
C LEU A 69 6.65 -3.52 -8.35
N GLY A 70 6.59 -3.11 -7.10
CA GLY A 70 5.36 -2.60 -6.51
C GLY A 70 5.59 -2.11 -5.10
N THR A 71 4.54 -1.55 -4.51
CA THR A 71 4.59 -1.01 -3.15
C THR A 71 3.21 -1.03 -2.50
N GLY A 72 3.18 -0.99 -1.19
CA GLY A 72 1.99 -0.82 -0.39
C GLY A 72 2.37 -0.26 0.97
N THR A 73 1.46 0.46 1.58
CA THR A 73 1.73 1.15 2.84
C THR A 73 0.69 0.77 3.89
N LEU A 74 1.12 0.64 5.13
CA LEU A 74 0.26 0.48 6.28
C LEU A 74 0.35 1.75 7.10
N LYS A 75 -0.78 2.42 7.32
CA LYS A 75 -0.81 3.69 8.05
C LYS A 75 -1.99 3.73 9.01
N SER A 76 -1.93 4.65 9.97
CA SER A 76 -2.92 4.70 11.05
C SER A 76 -4.28 5.21 10.61
N LYS A 77 -4.35 6.05 9.57
CA LYS A 77 -5.59 6.65 9.09
C LYS A 77 -5.67 6.65 7.58
N SER A 78 -6.89 6.56 7.05
CA SER A 78 -7.15 6.72 5.63
C SER A 78 -7.19 8.20 5.28
N THR A 79 -6.50 8.59 4.23
CA THR A 79 -6.42 10.00 3.79
C THR A 79 -7.82 10.55 3.48
N GLY A 80 -8.17 11.66 4.12
CA GLY A 80 -9.46 12.32 3.93
C GLY A 80 -10.62 11.69 4.67
N SER A 81 -10.43 10.54 5.29
CA SER A 81 -11.49 9.85 6.03
C SER A 81 -11.64 10.43 7.45
N LYS A 82 -12.88 10.46 7.93
CA LYS A 82 -13.19 10.83 9.31
C LYS A 82 -13.26 9.61 10.23
N ARG A 83 -13.05 8.41 9.69
CA ARG A 83 -13.08 7.18 10.50
C ARG A 83 -11.86 7.17 11.43
N SER A 84 -12.11 6.73 12.66
CA SER A 84 -11.06 6.66 13.70
C SER A 84 -10.46 5.25 13.85
N ASP A 85 -11.04 4.26 13.18
CA ASP A 85 -10.48 2.91 13.20
C ASP A 85 -9.25 2.81 12.30
N GLY A 86 -8.54 1.71 12.45
CA GLY A 86 -7.32 1.47 11.69
C GLY A 86 -6.60 0.23 12.21
N PRO A 87 -5.41 -0.08 11.67
CA PRO A 87 -4.69 0.65 10.61
C PRO A 87 -5.25 0.38 9.22
N TRP A 88 -4.74 1.13 8.26
CA TRP A 88 -5.24 1.10 6.89
C TRP A 88 -4.13 0.72 5.91
N MET A 89 -4.44 -0.23 5.03
CA MET A 89 -3.63 -0.47 3.84
C MET A 89 -3.91 0.64 2.83
N SER A 90 -2.86 1.21 2.28
CA SER A 90 -2.95 2.39 1.43
C SER A 90 -1.84 2.38 0.39
N ALA A 91 -2.01 3.17 -0.66
CA ALA A 91 -0.98 3.38 -1.69
C ALA A 91 -0.48 2.07 -2.31
N LEU A 92 -1.38 1.12 -2.52
CA LEU A 92 -1.03 -0.14 -3.19
C LEU A 92 -0.88 0.13 -4.69
N LEU A 93 0.30 -0.14 -5.21
CA LEU A 93 0.61 0.17 -6.61
C LEU A 93 1.61 -0.84 -7.15
N VAL A 94 1.30 -1.40 -8.31
CA VAL A 94 2.18 -2.34 -9.01
C VAL A 94 2.61 -1.70 -10.33
N SER A 95 3.88 -1.83 -10.66
CA SER A 95 4.43 -1.33 -11.92
C SER A 95 3.60 -1.88 -13.09
N LYS A 96 3.31 -1.00 -14.06
CA LYS A 96 2.47 -1.35 -15.21
C LYS A 96 2.98 -2.57 -15.97
N ASN A 97 4.29 -2.74 -16.06
CA ASN A 97 4.89 -3.85 -16.80
C ASN A 97 4.77 -5.19 -16.07
N TYR A 98 4.37 -5.18 -14.80
CA TYR A 98 4.34 -6.38 -13.97
C TYR A 98 2.96 -6.69 -13.39
N ARG A 99 1.91 -6.02 -13.88
CA ARG A 99 0.53 -6.27 -13.42
C ARG A 99 0.03 -7.63 -13.89
N GLY A 100 -0.91 -8.20 -13.13
CA GLY A 100 -1.48 -9.51 -13.46
C GLY A 100 -0.60 -10.69 -13.13
N LYS A 101 0.44 -10.50 -12.33
CA LYS A 101 1.43 -11.55 -12.01
C LYS A 101 1.48 -11.89 -10.52
N GLY A 102 0.50 -11.45 -9.74
CA GLY A 102 0.42 -11.79 -8.33
C GLY A 102 1.20 -10.87 -7.38
N ILE A 103 1.81 -9.81 -7.88
CA ILE A 103 2.62 -8.91 -7.04
C ILE A 103 1.73 -8.16 -6.06
N GLY A 104 0.58 -7.65 -6.53
CA GLY A 104 -0.37 -6.96 -5.66
C GLY A 104 -0.86 -7.85 -4.53
N THR A 105 -1.18 -9.11 -4.83
CA THR A 105 -1.60 -10.09 -3.82
C THR A 105 -0.50 -10.35 -2.81
N ALA A 106 0.75 -10.48 -3.27
CA ALA A 106 1.88 -10.68 -2.37
C ALA A 106 2.09 -9.48 -1.43
N LEU A 107 1.91 -8.27 -1.94
CA LEU A 107 1.99 -7.07 -1.11
C LEU A 107 0.87 -7.01 -0.08
N ILE A 108 -0.36 -7.34 -0.48
CA ILE A 108 -1.49 -7.39 0.45
C ILE A 108 -1.22 -8.38 1.57
N GLU A 109 -0.76 -9.58 1.22
CA GLU A 109 -0.42 -10.60 2.21
C GLU A 109 0.66 -10.10 3.18
N ALA A 110 1.68 -9.44 2.65
CA ALA A 110 2.76 -8.91 3.48
C ALA A 110 2.27 -7.83 4.42
N ILE A 111 1.34 -6.97 3.97
CA ILE A 111 0.75 -5.94 4.82
C ILE A 111 -0.11 -6.57 5.92
N GLU A 112 -0.86 -7.62 5.59
CA GLU A 112 -1.62 -8.37 6.61
C GLU A 112 -0.69 -8.89 7.71
N LYS A 113 0.43 -9.48 7.31
CA LYS A 113 1.42 -10.01 8.25
C LYS A 113 2.08 -8.89 9.06
N GLU A 114 2.32 -7.77 8.44
CA GLU A 114 2.92 -6.62 9.12
C GLU A 114 1.99 -6.06 10.19
N ALA A 115 0.70 -5.91 9.87
CA ALA A 115 -0.29 -5.47 10.84
C ALA A 115 -0.38 -6.46 12.01
N GLN A 116 -0.33 -7.75 11.72
CA GLN A 116 -0.35 -8.79 12.75
C GLN A 116 0.92 -8.75 13.61
N ARG A 117 2.08 -8.56 12.99
CA ARG A 117 3.36 -8.43 13.71
C ARG A 117 3.33 -7.28 14.71
N LEU A 118 2.69 -6.18 14.33
CA LEU A 118 2.59 -4.99 15.17
C LEU A 118 1.50 -5.10 16.25
N GLY A 119 0.75 -6.20 16.27
CA GLY A 119 -0.23 -6.45 17.32
C GLY A 119 -1.64 -5.94 17.03
N PHE A 120 -1.92 -5.52 15.81
CA PHE A 120 -3.26 -5.05 15.47
C PHE A 120 -4.22 -6.24 15.29
N SER A 121 -5.48 -6.04 15.66
CA SER A 121 -6.51 -7.06 15.55
C SER A 121 -7.26 -7.05 14.23
N SER A 122 -7.12 -5.98 13.46
CA SER A 122 -7.77 -5.81 12.17
C SER A 122 -6.95 -4.89 11.29
N VAL A 123 -7.18 -4.98 9.98
CA VAL A 123 -6.64 -4.03 9.01
C VAL A 123 -7.75 -3.65 8.05
N TYR A 124 -7.75 -2.41 7.59
CA TYR A 124 -8.79 -1.83 6.76
C TYR A 124 -8.22 -1.37 5.43
N CYS A 125 -9.07 -1.30 4.41
CA CYS A 125 -8.70 -0.72 3.12
C CYS A 125 -9.93 -0.12 2.46
N SER A 126 -9.82 1.10 1.96
CA SER A 126 -10.86 1.68 1.11
C SER A 126 -10.42 1.53 -0.35
N THR A 127 -11.27 0.90 -1.15
CA THR A 127 -10.94 0.64 -2.55
C THR A 127 -12.20 0.37 -3.36
N ASN A 128 -12.17 0.74 -4.63
CA ASN A 128 -13.18 0.32 -5.61
C ASN A 128 -12.53 -0.41 -6.80
N THR A 129 -11.27 -0.79 -6.68
CA THR A 129 -10.55 -1.50 -7.74
C THR A 129 -9.99 -2.86 -7.32
N ALA A 130 -9.76 -3.06 -6.02
CA ALA A 130 -9.15 -4.30 -5.51
C ALA A 130 -10.16 -5.18 -4.76
N GLU A 131 -11.45 -4.93 -4.90
CA GLU A 131 -12.49 -5.60 -4.12
C GLU A 131 -12.44 -7.12 -4.24
N ASN A 132 -12.32 -7.63 -5.47
CA ASN A 132 -12.33 -9.07 -5.70
C ASN A 132 -11.12 -9.73 -5.04
N THR A 133 -9.96 -9.11 -5.12
CA THR A 133 -8.74 -9.64 -4.49
C THR A 133 -8.87 -9.70 -2.97
N LEU A 134 -9.39 -8.62 -2.38
CA LEU A 134 -9.57 -8.56 -0.93
C LEU A 134 -10.58 -9.61 -0.46
N GLN A 135 -11.72 -9.73 -1.17
CA GLN A 135 -12.75 -10.71 -0.81
C GLN A 135 -12.21 -12.14 -0.88
N ARG A 136 -11.42 -12.46 -1.90
CA ARG A 136 -10.81 -13.78 -2.00
C ARG A 136 -9.84 -14.08 -0.86
N ARG A 137 -9.27 -13.05 -0.26
CA ARG A 137 -8.37 -13.20 0.88
C ARG A 137 -9.09 -13.16 2.23
N GLY A 138 -10.43 -13.12 2.23
CA GLY A 138 -11.21 -13.15 3.45
C GLY A 138 -11.57 -11.79 4.04
N TRP A 139 -11.25 -10.71 3.33
CA TRP A 139 -11.68 -9.38 3.77
C TRP A 139 -13.19 -9.23 3.57
N GLU A 140 -13.85 -8.57 4.51
CA GLU A 140 -15.30 -8.38 4.49
C GLU A 140 -15.64 -6.90 4.34
N ALA A 141 -16.77 -6.63 3.69
CA ALA A 141 -17.29 -5.26 3.53
C ALA A 141 -17.54 -4.64 4.90
N ASP A 142 -17.15 -3.39 5.07
CA ASP A 142 -17.24 -2.68 6.35
C ASP A 142 -17.63 -1.21 6.14
N GLY A 143 -18.69 -0.97 5.40
CA GLY A 143 -19.20 0.38 5.17
C GLY A 143 -18.41 1.15 4.13
N THR A 144 -18.32 2.45 4.32
CA THR A 144 -17.64 3.35 3.40
C THR A 144 -16.74 4.30 4.17
N ALA A 145 -15.81 4.90 3.44
CA ALA A 145 -14.98 5.99 3.95
C ALA A 145 -15.02 7.14 2.95
N GLU A 146 -15.04 8.35 3.46
CA GLU A 146 -14.88 9.53 2.63
C GLU A 146 -13.43 9.64 2.17
N THR A 147 -13.25 9.87 0.90
CA THR A 147 -11.92 10.09 0.32
C THR A 147 -11.95 11.35 -0.53
N LEU A 148 -10.80 11.71 -1.04
CA LEU A 148 -10.71 12.87 -1.94
C LEU A 148 -11.54 12.69 -3.21
N ARG A 149 -11.91 11.45 -3.53
CA ARG A 149 -12.74 11.10 -4.69
C ARG A 149 -14.18 10.78 -4.29
N GLY A 150 -14.60 11.14 -3.08
CA GLY A 150 -15.93 10.85 -2.55
C GLY A 150 -15.97 9.56 -1.73
N PRO A 151 -17.17 9.04 -1.44
CA PRO A 151 -17.27 7.82 -0.64
C PRO A 151 -16.77 6.60 -1.42
N VAL A 152 -16.02 5.75 -0.74
CA VAL A 152 -15.43 4.54 -1.31
C VAL A 152 -15.69 3.37 -0.38
N PRO A 153 -16.04 2.19 -0.91
CA PRO A 153 -16.25 1.00 -0.06
C PRO A 153 -15.02 0.68 0.79
N VAL A 154 -15.29 0.24 2.01
CA VAL A 154 -14.26 -0.20 2.95
C VAL A 154 -14.35 -1.70 3.12
N TYR A 155 -13.20 -2.34 3.19
CA TYR A 155 -13.05 -3.75 3.53
C TYR A 155 -12.18 -3.87 4.77
N ARG A 156 -12.44 -4.90 5.54
CA ARG A 156 -11.75 -5.16 6.80
C ARG A 156 -11.33 -6.62 6.84
N LEU A 157 -10.10 -6.86 7.27
CA LEU A 157 -9.64 -8.20 7.57
C LEU A 157 -9.42 -8.30 9.08
N LYS A 158 -10.06 -9.28 9.71
CA LYS A 158 -9.84 -9.59 11.11
C LYS A 158 -8.59 -10.45 11.22
N LEU A 159 -7.64 -10.00 12.02
CA LEU A 159 -6.38 -10.70 12.26
C LEU A 159 -6.50 -11.58 13.51
N THR A 160 -5.88 -12.73 13.48
CA THR A 160 -5.94 -13.65 14.62
C THR A 160 -4.65 -13.65 15.43
#